data_ab1d6dd1cca4197abd2afb04618c04ce
#
_entry.id   ab1d6dd1cca4197abd2afb04618c04ce
#
_cell.length_a   1.000
_cell.length_b   1.000
_cell.length_c   1.000
_cell.angle_alpha   90.00
_cell.angle_beta   90.00
_cell.angle_gamma   90.00
#
_symmetry.space_group_name_H-M   'P 1'
#
loop_
_entity.id
_entity.type
_entity.pdbx_description
1 polymer ?
#
loop_
_entity_poly.entity_id
_entity_poly.type
_entity_poly.pdbx_seq_one_letter_code
_entity_poly.pdbx_strand_id
1 'polypeptide(L)'
;MSAILLAFGAANFFGTLLGGFLLERDMRLTLLAMPLAIGVLALALAGFGGAPLAATIMIALWGLAFGAVPVAWSTWITRAVPDEAESAGGLLVAAFQVGIAIGAATGGLVFDASGARGVFTAAGVVLLIATLVVLAGVRSRTAPAAT
;
A
#
# COMPACT_ATOMS: atom_id res chain seq x y z
N MET A 1 -2.71 -15.15 -18.27
CA MET A 1 -2.43 -13.78 -17.76
C MET A 1 -3.70 -12.96 -17.57
N SER A 2 -4.64 -12.94 -18.50
CA SER A 2 -5.88 -12.13 -18.38
C SER A 2 -6.72 -12.41 -17.13
N ALA A 3 -6.83 -13.66 -16.71
CA ALA A 3 -7.60 -14.05 -15.52
C ALA A 3 -6.99 -13.48 -14.21
N ILE A 4 -5.67 -13.42 -14.09
CA ILE A 4 -4.98 -12.87 -12.91
C ILE A 4 -5.18 -11.35 -12.85
N LEU A 5 -5.10 -10.66 -13.98
CA LEU A 5 -5.33 -9.23 -14.06
C LEU A 5 -6.81 -8.89 -13.75
N LEU A 6 -7.74 -9.72 -14.23
CA LEU A 6 -9.16 -9.57 -13.91
C LEU A 6 -9.42 -9.78 -12.41
N ALA A 7 -8.83 -10.81 -11.81
CA ALA A 7 -8.95 -11.07 -10.38
C ALA A 7 -8.38 -9.92 -9.55
N PHE A 8 -7.20 -9.39 -9.93
CA PHE A 8 -6.61 -8.22 -9.31
C PHE A 8 -7.53 -6.99 -9.43
N GLY A 9 -8.03 -6.68 -10.63
CA GLY A 9 -8.89 -5.52 -10.87
C GLY A 9 -10.21 -5.60 -10.11
N ALA A 10 -10.86 -6.77 -10.12
CA ALA A 10 -12.08 -7.00 -9.35
C ALA A 10 -11.82 -6.87 -7.84
N ALA A 11 -10.77 -7.49 -7.33
CA ALA A 11 -10.39 -7.38 -5.92
C ALA A 11 -10.04 -5.94 -5.53
N ASN A 12 -9.36 -5.19 -6.39
CA ASN A 12 -9.05 -3.77 -6.19
C ASN A 12 -10.31 -2.92 -6.09
N PHE A 13 -11.30 -3.15 -6.93
CA PHE A 13 -12.60 -2.49 -6.85
C PHE A 13 -13.29 -2.74 -5.49
N PHE A 14 -13.37 -3.99 -5.06
CA PHE A 14 -13.91 -4.32 -3.75
C PHE A 14 -13.07 -3.74 -2.61
N GLY A 15 -11.74 -3.70 -2.77
CA GLY A 15 -10.82 -3.07 -1.82
C GLY A 15 -11.09 -1.58 -1.62
N THR A 16 -11.41 -0.86 -2.70
CA THR A 16 -11.80 0.55 -2.64
C THR A 16 -13.07 0.76 -1.82
N LEU A 17 -14.09 -0.08 -2.03
CA LEU A 17 -15.34 -0.02 -1.25
C LEU A 17 -15.12 -0.37 0.23
N LEU A 18 -14.38 -1.45 0.49
CA LEU A 18 -14.03 -1.85 1.86
C LEU A 18 -13.18 -0.80 2.57
N GLY A 19 -12.27 -0.16 1.85
CA GLY A 19 -11.41 0.90 2.39
C GLY A 19 -12.21 2.04 3.00
N GLY A 20 -13.27 2.50 2.32
CA GLY A 20 -14.18 3.50 2.86
C GLY A 20 -14.80 3.07 4.19
N PHE A 21 -15.35 1.86 4.24
CA PHE A 21 -15.97 1.31 5.46
C PHE A 21 -14.98 1.13 6.63
N LEU A 22 -13.78 0.64 6.35
CA LEU A 22 -12.74 0.45 7.38
C LEU A 22 -12.24 1.77 7.95
N LEU A 23 -12.14 2.81 7.10
CA LEU A 23 -11.71 4.15 7.52
C LEU A 23 -12.70 4.83 8.45
N GLU A 24 -13.99 4.59 8.27
CA GLU A 24 -15.02 5.10 9.19
C GLU A 24 -14.92 4.47 10.58
N ARG A 25 -14.45 3.23 10.64
CA ARG A 25 -14.32 2.48 11.88
C ARG A 25 -13.04 2.81 12.66
N ASP A 26 -11.90 2.75 12.00
CA ASP A 26 -10.59 3.12 12.57
C ASP A 26 -9.60 3.49 11.47
N MET A 27 -9.46 4.79 11.25
CA MET A 27 -8.55 5.34 10.26
C MET A 27 -7.09 4.95 10.53
N ARG A 28 -6.69 4.96 11.81
CA ARG A 28 -5.31 4.65 12.20
C ARG A 28 -4.96 3.20 11.92
N LEU A 29 -5.85 2.29 12.30
CA LEU A 29 -5.66 0.86 12.04
C LEU A 29 -5.62 0.60 10.54
N THR A 30 -6.49 1.25 9.76
CA THR A 30 -6.53 1.10 8.31
C THR A 30 -5.23 1.56 7.65
N LEU A 31 -4.72 2.75 8.00
CA LEU A 31 -3.46 3.28 7.47
C LEU A 31 -2.24 2.39 7.79
N LEU A 32 -2.25 1.68 8.91
CA LEU A 32 -1.20 0.73 9.29
C LEU A 32 -1.38 -0.64 8.64
N ALA A 33 -2.62 -1.13 8.57
CA ALA A 33 -2.92 -2.46 8.07
C ALA A 33 -2.63 -2.60 6.56
N MET A 34 -2.86 -1.53 5.77
CA MET A 34 -2.65 -1.58 4.32
C MET A 34 -1.20 -1.86 3.92
N PRO A 35 -0.20 -1.04 4.30
CA PRO A 35 1.18 -1.30 3.91
C PRO A 35 1.71 -2.60 4.53
N LEU A 36 1.25 -2.95 5.74
CA LEU A 36 1.61 -4.21 6.38
C LEU A 36 1.08 -5.40 5.58
N ALA A 37 -0.20 -5.41 5.20
CA ALA A 37 -0.80 -6.49 4.43
C ALA A 37 -0.11 -6.66 3.07
N ILE A 38 0.10 -5.57 2.34
CA ILE A 38 0.78 -5.59 1.04
C ILE A 38 2.22 -6.06 1.19
N GLY A 39 2.94 -5.61 2.22
CA GLY A 39 4.32 -6.03 2.51
C GLY A 39 4.43 -7.52 2.82
N VAL A 40 3.55 -8.05 3.65
CA VAL A 40 3.48 -9.49 3.95
C VAL A 40 3.14 -10.30 2.70
N LEU A 41 2.18 -9.86 1.91
CA LEU A 41 1.83 -10.53 0.65
C LEU A 41 2.99 -10.52 -0.36
N ALA A 42 3.76 -9.42 -0.42
CA ALA A 42 4.95 -9.35 -1.27
C ALA A 42 6.00 -10.41 -0.85
N LEU A 43 6.29 -10.53 0.45
CA LEU A 43 7.21 -11.54 0.96
C LEU A 43 6.68 -12.97 0.73
N ALA A 44 5.38 -13.18 0.90
CA ALA A 44 4.74 -14.47 0.60
C ALA A 44 4.86 -14.82 -0.88
N LEU A 45 4.67 -13.86 -1.80
CA LEU A 45 4.89 -14.05 -3.24
C LEU A 45 6.35 -14.39 -3.57
N ALA A 46 7.31 -13.79 -2.88
CA ALA A 46 8.72 -14.12 -3.04
C ALA A 46 9.02 -15.59 -2.65
N GLY A 47 8.31 -16.12 -1.65
CA GLY A 47 8.48 -17.52 -1.18
C GLY A 47 7.66 -18.53 -1.96
N PHE A 48 6.39 -18.24 -2.22
CA PHE A 48 5.39 -19.19 -2.71
C PHE A 48 4.85 -18.87 -4.11
N GLY A 49 5.36 -17.81 -4.77
CA GLY A 49 4.87 -17.36 -6.08
C GLY A 49 5.08 -18.38 -7.23
N GLY A 50 5.85 -19.45 -7.01
CA GLY A 50 6.01 -20.54 -7.97
C GLY A 50 4.78 -21.44 -8.13
N ALA A 51 3.82 -21.42 -7.19
CA ALA A 51 2.57 -22.17 -7.28
C ALA A 51 1.47 -21.28 -7.90
N PRO A 52 0.95 -21.59 -9.10
CA PRO A 52 0.05 -20.69 -9.85
C PRO A 52 -1.21 -20.29 -9.08
N LEU A 53 -1.83 -21.23 -8.37
CA LEU A 53 -3.02 -20.98 -7.59
C LEU A 53 -2.72 -20.06 -6.39
N ALA A 54 -1.65 -20.32 -5.65
CA ALA A 54 -1.23 -19.49 -4.53
C ALA A 54 -0.88 -18.07 -4.99
N ALA A 55 -0.14 -17.93 -6.09
CA ALA A 55 0.19 -16.65 -6.67
C ALA A 55 -1.08 -15.86 -7.07
N THR A 56 -2.06 -16.49 -7.70
CA THR A 56 -3.32 -15.85 -8.09
C THR A 56 -4.09 -15.34 -6.88
N ILE A 57 -4.20 -16.13 -5.82
CA ILE A 57 -4.87 -15.73 -4.58
C ILE A 57 -4.15 -14.55 -3.92
N MET A 58 -2.81 -14.63 -3.80
CA MET A 58 -2.03 -13.55 -3.20
C MET A 58 -2.10 -12.25 -4.01
N ILE A 59 -2.11 -12.32 -5.34
CA ILE A 59 -2.26 -11.15 -6.21
C ILE A 59 -3.66 -10.54 -6.08
N ALA A 60 -4.71 -11.35 -5.95
CA ALA A 60 -6.06 -10.87 -5.69
C ALA A 60 -6.15 -10.17 -4.32
N LEU A 61 -5.59 -10.77 -3.26
CA LEU A 61 -5.52 -10.15 -1.94
C LEU A 61 -4.69 -8.86 -1.94
N TRP A 62 -3.62 -8.81 -2.72
CA TRP A 62 -2.86 -7.57 -2.94
C TRP A 62 -3.73 -6.50 -3.58
N GLY A 63 -4.47 -6.84 -4.65
CA GLY A 63 -5.41 -5.92 -5.29
C GLY A 63 -6.43 -5.37 -4.29
N LEU A 64 -7.00 -6.24 -3.44
CA LEU A 64 -7.93 -5.84 -2.38
C LEU A 64 -7.31 -4.83 -1.40
N ALA A 65 -6.12 -5.12 -0.89
CA ALA A 65 -5.42 -4.23 0.03
C ALA A 65 -5.01 -2.92 -0.64
N PHE A 66 -4.53 -2.98 -1.88
CA PHE A 66 -4.08 -1.81 -2.64
C PHE A 66 -5.24 -0.87 -2.99
N GLY A 67 -6.43 -1.40 -3.30
CA GLY A 67 -7.61 -0.59 -3.62
C GLY A 67 -8.02 0.39 -2.52
N ALA A 68 -7.77 0.04 -1.26
CA ALA A 68 -8.06 0.90 -0.12
C ALA A 68 -7.02 2.01 0.10
N VAL A 69 -5.79 1.88 -0.43
CA VAL A 69 -4.68 2.82 -0.16
C VAL A 69 -4.97 4.25 -0.61
N PRO A 70 -5.39 4.53 -1.86
CA PRO A 70 -5.68 5.90 -2.29
C PRO A 70 -6.80 6.55 -1.47
N VAL A 71 -7.85 5.77 -1.16
CA VAL A 71 -8.99 6.23 -0.35
C VAL A 71 -8.53 6.59 1.05
N ALA A 72 -7.70 5.75 1.66
CA ALA A 72 -7.19 5.97 3.00
C ALA A 72 -6.36 7.26 3.11
N TRP A 73 -5.43 7.46 2.20
CA TRP A 73 -4.56 8.65 2.22
C TRP A 73 -5.28 9.93 1.85
N SER A 74 -6.18 9.90 0.85
CA SER A 74 -6.96 11.09 0.48
C SER A 74 -7.91 11.51 1.61
N THR A 75 -8.58 10.56 2.24
CA THR A 75 -9.44 10.82 3.40
C THR A 75 -8.65 11.38 4.58
N TRP A 76 -7.46 10.81 4.85
CA TRP A 76 -6.60 11.30 5.92
C TRP A 76 -6.15 12.74 5.70
N ILE A 77 -5.72 13.09 4.49
CA ILE A 77 -5.31 14.46 4.14
C ILE A 77 -6.47 15.43 4.28
N THR A 78 -7.63 15.12 3.73
CA THR A 78 -8.82 15.98 3.81
C THR A 78 -9.22 16.27 5.26
N ARG A 79 -9.02 15.30 6.16
CA ARG A 79 -9.30 15.49 7.60
C ARG A 79 -8.17 16.19 8.34
N ALA A 80 -6.93 16.04 7.92
CA ALA A 80 -5.76 16.61 8.58
C ALA A 80 -5.59 18.11 8.28
N VAL A 81 -5.91 18.54 7.07
CA VAL A 81 -5.74 19.92 6.58
C VAL A 81 -6.94 20.34 5.71
N PRO A 82 -8.14 20.47 6.30
CA PRO A 82 -9.37 20.71 5.55
C PRO A 82 -9.34 22.01 4.73
N ASP A 83 -8.69 23.04 5.24
CA ASP A 83 -8.61 24.36 4.57
C ASP A 83 -7.63 24.35 3.37
N GLU A 84 -6.73 23.38 3.30
CA GLU A 84 -5.73 23.22 2.24
C GLU A 84 -5.83 21.86 1.53
N ALA A 85 -6.98 21.22 1.59
CA ALA A 85 -7.16 19.84 1.10
C ALA A 85 -6.85 19.70 -0.39
N GLU A 86 -7.11 20.74 -1.20
CA GLU A 86 -6.82 20.72 -2.65
C GLU A 86 -5.30 20.71 -2.91
N SER A 87 -4.55 21.61 -2.29
CA SER A 87 -3.09 21.69 -2.43
C SER A 87 -2.40 20.43 -1.88
N ALA A 88 -2.85 19.96 -0.72
CA ALA A 88 -2.34 18.76 -0.09
C ALA A 88 -2.67 17.50 -0.91
N GLY A 89 -3.84 17.44 -1.54
CA GLY A 89 -4.22 16.40 -2.47
C GLY A 89 -3.33 16.36 -3.71
N GLY A 90 -3.03 17.51 -4.29
CA GLY A 90 -2.08 17.64 -5.40
C GLY A 90 -0.69 17.14 -5.03
N LEU A 91 -0.20 17.51 -3.85
CA LEU A 91 1.10 17.02 -3.34
C LEU A 91 1.11 15.50 -3.11
N LEU A 92 0.01 14.93 -2.61
CA LEU A 92 -0.14 13.48 -2.46
C LEU A 92 -0.03 12.76 -3.80
N VAL A 93 -0.73 13.25 -4.83
CA VAL A 93 -0.66 12.67 -6.17
C VAL A 93 0.76 12.76 -6.74
N ALA A 94 1.41 13.92 -6.59
CA ALA A 94 2.80 14.09 -7.02
C ALA A 94 3.74 13.11 -6.30
N ALA A 95 3.59 12.92 -4.98
CA ALA A 95 4.38 11.97 -4.21
C ALA A 95 4.16 10.53 -4.68
N PHE A 96 2.93 10.12 -5.00
CA PHE A 96 2.64 8.81 -5.59
C PHE A 96 3.33 8.63 -6.95
N GLN A 97 3.28 9.63 -7.83
CA GLN A 97 3.90 9.55 -9.15
C GLN A 97 5.42 9.44 -9.07
N VAL A 98 6.05 10.21 -8.17
CA VAL A 98 7.49 10.11 -7.91
C VAL A 98 7.83 8.72 -7.33
N GLY A 99 7.04 8.23 -6.38
CA GLY A 99 7.22 6.89 -5.82
C GLY A 99 7.09 5.78 -6.86
N ILE A 100 6.12 5.89 -7.77
CA ILE A 100 5.94 4.94 -8.89
C ILE A 100 7.15 4.99 -9.83
N ALA A 101 7.62 6.18 -10.19
CA ALA A 101 8.77 6.33 -11.09
C ALA A 101 10.06 5.74 -10.49
N ILE A 102 10.37 6.07 -9.23
CA ILE A 102 11.52 5.52 -8.50
C ILE A 102 11.36 4.00 -8.35
N GLY A 103 10.18 3.54 -7.97
CA GLY A 103 9.88 2.12 -7.80
C GLY A 103 10.03 1.33 -9.10
N ALA A 104 9.58 1.88 -10.23
CA ALA A 104 9.76 1.25 -11.54
C ALA A 104 11.24 1.16 -11.96
N ALA A 105 12.00 2.24 -11.77
CA ALA A 105 13.42 2.28 -12.12
C ALA A 105 14.24 1.31 -11.24
N THR A 106 14.08 1.39 -9.93
CA THR A 106 14.82 0.52 -9.00
C THR A 106 14.34 -0.93 -9.09
N GLY A 107 13.03 -1.15 -9.26
CA GLY A 107 12.44 -2.46 -9.45
C GLY A 107 12.95 -3.16 -10.71
N GLY A 108 13.15 -2.41 -11.81
CA GLY A 108 13.78 -2.92 -13.03
C GLY A 108 15.19 -3.42 -12.78
N LEU A 109 16.02 -2.63 -12.11
CA LEU A 109 17.40 -3.02 -11.76
C LEU A 109 17.44 -4.27 -10.86
N VAL A 110 16.55 -4.33 -9.87
CA VAL A 110 16.43 -5.51 -9.00
C VAL A 110 15.96 -6.74 -9.78
N PHE A 111 15.04 -6.54 -10.73
CA PHE A 111 14.56 -7.63 -11.58
C PHE A 111 15.67 -8.19 -12.45
N ASP A 112 16.50 -7.35 -13.07
CA ASP A 112 17.62 -7.78 -13.90
C ASP A 112 18.67 -8.55 -13.08
N ALA A 113 18.87 -8.18 -11.80
CA ALA A 113 19.84 -8.84 -10.93
C ALA A 113 19.31 -10.12 -10.24
N SER A 114 18.03 -10.19 -9.89
CA SER A 114 17.49 -11.23 -8.99
C SER A 114 16.12 -11.78 -9.41
N GLY A 115 15.60 -11.35 -10.56
CA GLY A 115 14.30 -11.75 -11.07
C GLY A 115 13.12 -11.29 -10.21
N ALA A 116 11.95 -11.83 -10.50
CA ALA A 116 10.71 -11.46 -9.81
C ALA A 116 10.76 -11.68 -8.28
N ARG A 117 11.45 -12.73 -7.83
CA ARG A 117 11.61 -13.02 -6.40
C ARG A 117 12.32 -11.89 -5.67
N GLY A 118 13.39 -11.33 -6.27
CA GLY A 118 14.12 -10.21 -5.72
C GLY A 118 13.25 -8.95 -5.61
N VAL A 119 12.46 -8.67 -6.65
CA VAL A 119 11.56 -7.52 -6.66
C VAL A 119 10.51 -7.61 -5.54
N PHE A 120 9.86 -8.77 -5.40
CA PHE A 120 8.87 -8.96 -4.32
C PHE A 120 9.49 -8.89 -2.93
N THR A 121 10.70 -9.40 -2.75
CA THR A 121 11.44 -9.29 -1.48
C THR A 121 11.76 -7.83 -1.16
N ALA A 122 12.31 -7.08 -2.11
CA ALA A 122 12.63 -5.67 -1.92
C ALA A 122 11.39 -4.83 -1.63
N ALA A 123 10.31 -5.04 -2.40
CA ALA A 123 9.02 -4.36 -2.17
C ALA A 123 8.46 -4.67 -0.78
N GLY A 124 8.50 -5.93 -0.36
CA GLY A 124 8.04 -6.35 0.97
C GLY A 124 8.81 -5.66 2.09
N VAL A 125 10.13 -5.60 1.99
CA VAL A 125 11.00 -4.92 2.98
C VAL A 125 10.68 -3.43 3.03
N VAL A 126 10.58 -2.74 1.90
CA VAL A 126 10.25 -1.31 1.82
C VAL A 126 8.88 -1.04 2.47
N LEU A 127 7.88 -1.88 2.21
CA LEU A 127 6.54 -1.71 2.78
C LEU A 127 6.50 -1.97 4.29
N LEU A 128 7.29 -2.91 4.80
CA LEU A 128 7.43 -3.11 6.24
C LEU A 128 8.11 -1.90 6.91
N ILE A 129 9.16 -1.33 6.30
CA ILE A 129 9.79 -0.09 6.76
C ILE A 129 8.76 1.06 6.74
N ALA A 130 8.00 1.21 5.66
CA ALA A 130 6.94 2.21 5.57
C ALA A 130 5.90 2.04 6.68
N THR A 131 5.51 0.81 7.00
CA THR A 131 4.60 0.51 8.12
C THR A 131 5.18 1.00 9.46
N LEU A 132 6.47 0.80 9.71
CA LEU A 132 7.13 1.29 10.92
C LEU A 132 7.17 2.81 10.98
N VAL A 133 7.42 3.47 9.85
CA VAL A 133 7.43 4.95 9.75
C VAL A 133 6.02 5.51 10.05
N VAL A 134 4.98 4.91 9.47
CA VAL A 134 3.58 5.30 9.74
C VAL A 134 3.24 5.08 11.21
N LEU A 135 3.65 3.95 11.79
CA LEU A 135 3.44 3.64 13.20
C LEU A 135 4.11 4.67 14.12
N ALA A 136 5.35 5.08 13.84
CA ALA A 136 6.07 6.08 14.59
C ALA A 136 5.41 7.46 14.46
N GLY A 137 5.03 7.88 13.26
CA GLY A 137 4.37 9.15 13.00
C GLY A 137 2.99 9.28 13.65
N VAL A 138 2.26 8.18 13.75
CA VAL A 138 0.96 8.14 14.42
C VAL A 138 1.10 8.17 15.95
N ARG A 139 2.16 7.59 16.51
CA ARG A 139 2.44 7.65 17.97
C ARG A 139 2.82 9.04 18.45
N SER A 140 3.58 9.80 17.66
CA SER A 140 4.04 11.13 18.06
C SER A 140 2.90 12.16 18.19
N ARG A 141 1.77 11.95 17.52
CA ARG A 141 0.58 12.83 17.61
C ARG A 141 -0.35 12.53 18.78
N THR A 142 -0.16 11.42 19.49
CA THR A 142 -0.95 11.04 20.66
C THR A 142 -0.25 11.33 21.98
N ALA A 143 0.99 11.84 21.97
CA ALA A 143 1.63 12.32 23.18
C ALA A 143 0.99 13.66 23.60
N PRO A 144 0.41 13.79 24.84
CA PRO A 144 -0.07 15.08 25.31
C PRO A 144 1.11 16.06 25.33
N ALA A 145 0.88 17.29 24.85
CA ALA A 145 1.84 18.37 25.04
C ALA A 145 2.06 18.49 26.55
N ALA A 146 3.28 18.23 27.01
CA ALA A 146 3.67 18.48 28.39
C ALA A 146 3.57 19.98 28.62
N THR A 147 2.56 20.42 29.37
CA THR A 147 2.39 21.78 29.87
C THR A 147 3.43 22.10 30.92
#